data_be3bbf09f711b77d587057edda9ff161
#
_entry.id   be3bbf09f711b77d587057edda9ff161
#
_cell.length_a   1.000
_cell.length_b   1.000
_cell.length_c   1.000
_cell.angle_alpha   90.00
_cell.angle_beta   90.00
_cell.angle_gamma   90.00
#
_symmetry.space_group_name_H-M   'P 1'
#
loop_
_entity.id
_entity.type
_entity.pdbx_description
1 polymer ?
#
loop_
_entity_poly.entity_id
_entity_poly.type
_entity_poly.pdbx_seq_one_letter_code
_entity_poly.pdbx_strand_id
1 'polypeptide(L)'
;GDCSQACRLPYTLKDDQGRVVAFEKHLLSMKDNNQTANLIHLVDAGVRSFKIEGRYKDMGYVKNITAHYRQELDAILTQRPELARSSSGRTEHFFTPNTEKTFHRGSTDYFVTDRKIDIGAFESPKFVGLPVGEVLKVGKHDLTVQTSEKLNNGDGLNVLIKREVVGFRANTVEQLAQVEEEGSTQWQYRVVPNEMPAELRQLRPHQVLNRNLDHNWQQALLKTSAERRVAVSWQAELREAELRLTVTSEDGSTATVSLPGPFGPAKDAEQARAQLADTLSKLGTTFYYASDVKIDAPQALFVPNSQLKALRR
;
A
#
# COMPACT_ATOMS: atom_id res chain seq x y z
N GLY A 1 -19.93 -10.37 14.64
CA GLY A 1 -19.92 -11.40 15.68
C GLY A 1 -18.67 -11.35 16.53
N ASP A 2 -18.78 -11.79 17.74
CA ASP A 2 -17.68 -11.77 18.70
C ASP A 2 -16.68 -12.88 18.39
N CYS A 3 -15.40 -12.53 18.30
CA CYS A 3 -14.32 -13.47 18.09
C CYS A 3 -13.46 -13.54 19.34
N SER A 4 -13.51 -14.67 20.06
CA SER A 4 -12.69 -14.91 21.26
C SER A 4 -11.21 -15.13 20.96
N GLN A 5 -10.84 -15.21 19.68
CA GLN A 5 -9.47 -15.54 19.24
C GLN A 5 -8.92 -16.86 19.85
N ALA A 6 -9.76 -17.85 20.09
CA ALA A 6 -9.34 -19.13 20.62
C ALA A 6 -8.21 -19.78 19.79
N CYS A 7 -8.20 -19.58 18.46
CA CYS A 7 -7.11 -20.04 17.61
C CYS A 7 -5.74 -19.36 17.88
N ARG A 8 -5.67 -18.40 18.81
CA ARG A 8 -4.44 -17.70 19.20
C ARG A 8 -3.91 -18.10 20.55
N LEU A 9 -4.67 -18.94 21.27
CA LEU A 9 -4.26 -19.42 22.59
C LEU A 9 -3.22 -20.53 22.47
N PRO A 10 -2.37 -20.70 23.49
CA PRO A 10 -1.50 -21.87 23.57
C PRO A 10 -2.31 -23.12 23.95
N TYR A 11 -1.93 -24.26 23.38
CA TYR A 11 -2.56 -25.55 23.63
C TYR A 11 -1.52 -26.61 23.90
N THR A 12 -1.87 -27.59 24.71
CA THR A 12 -1.11 -28.82 24.89
C THR A 12 -1.74 -29.94 24.08
N LEU A 13 -1.01 -30.46 23.10
CA LEU A 13 -1.42 -31.61 22.28
C LEU A 13 -1.00 -32.91 22.95
N LYS A 14 -1.93 -33.82 23.08
CA LYS A 14 -1.67 -35.19 23.55
C LYS A 14 -2.07 -36.20 22.46
N ASP A 15 -1.35 -37.31 22.41
CA ASP A 15 -1.73 -38.43 21.56
C ASP A 15 -2.87 -39.25 22.21
N ASP A 16 -3.28 -40.33 21.53
CA ASP A 16 -4.34 -41.28 21.96
C ASP A 16 -3.99 -42.03 23.27
N GLN A 17 -2.71 -42.07 23.62
CA GLN A 17 -2.21 -42.64 24.90
C GLN A 17 -2.01 -41.60 26.01
N GLY A 18 -2.40 -40.34 25.77
CA GLY A 18 -2.28 -39.25 26.73
C GLY A 18 -0.87 -38.67 26.85
N ARG A 19 0.08 -39.07 26.02
CA ARG A 19 1.44 -38.53 26.02
C ARG A 19 1.47 -37.16 25.39
N VAL A 20 2.20 -36.23 25.99
CA VAL A 20 2.34 -34.85 25.46
C VAL A 20 3.19 -34.87 24.19
N VAL A 21 2.59 -34.49 23.07
CA VAL A 21 3.25 -34.33 21.77
C VAL A 21 3.75 -32.89 21.59
N ALA A 22 2.97 -31.90 22.05
CA ALA A 22 3.38 -30.50 22.07
C ALA A 22 2.85 -29.83 23.32
N PHE A 23 3.67 -29.00 23.97
CA PHE A 23 3.33 -28.31 25.20
C PHE A 23 3.28 -26.80 24.95
N GLU A 24 2.14 -26.18 25.30
CA GLU A 24 1.88 -24.74 25.23
C GLU A 24 2.31 -24.11 23.90
N LYS A 25 1.86 -24.70 22.78
CA LYS A 25 2.07 -24.19 21.44
C LYS A 25 0.79 -23.61 20.86
N HIS A 26 0.91 -22.61 19.98
CA HIS A 26 -0.21 -22.01 19.28
C HIS A 26 -0.67 -22.89 18.11
N LEU A 27 -1.11 -24.12 18.41
CA LEU A 27 -1.33 -25.19 17.42
C LEU A 27 -2.44 -24.88 16.42
N LEU A 28 -3.37 -23.99 16.76
CA LEU A 28 -4.44 -23.55 15.87
C LEU A 28 -4.14 -22.24 15.16
N SER A 29 -2.97 -21.63 15.41
CA SER A 29 -2.55 -20.40 14.76
C SER A 29 -1.94 -20.71 13.40
N MET A 30 -2.55 -20.17 12.35
CA MET A 30 -2.05 -20.31 10.98
C MET A 30 -1.23 -19.09 10.57
N LYS A 31 -0.26 -19.31 9.67
CA LYS A 31 0.37 -18.26 8.90
C LYS A 31 -0.68 -17.50 8.07
N ASP A 32 -0.40 -16.27 7.72
CA ASP A 32 -1.32 -15.46 6.92
C ASP A 32 -1.28 -15.91 5.45
N ASN A 33 -2.46 -16.01 4.83
CA ASN A 33 -2.60 -16.45 3.44
C ASN A 33 -2.14 -15.33 2.50
N ASN A 34 -1.06 -15.58 1.75
CA ASN A 34 -0.53 -14.68 0.74
C ASN A 34 -0.47 -15.40 -0.60
N GLN A 35 -1.26 -14.93 -1.55
CA GLN A 35 -1.40 -15.52 -2.89
C GLN A 35 -0.66 -14.72 -3.97
N THR A 36 0.22 -13.81 -3.62
CA THR A 36 0.94 -12.95 -4.58
C THR A 36 1.60 -13.77 -5.68
N ALA A 37 2.36 -14.80 -5.32
CA ALA A 37 3.05 -15.66 -6.29
C ALA A 37 2.11 -16.50 -7.17
N ASN A 38 0.90 -16.77 -6.71
CA ASN A 38 -0.08 -17.59 -7.41
C ASN A 38 -1.16 -16.77 -8.13
N LEU A 39 -1.11 -15.44 -8.01
CA LEU A 39 -2.20 -14.57 -8.48
C LEU A 39 -2.45 -14.72 -9.98
N ILE A 40 -1.39 -14.80 -10.78
CA ILE A 40 -1.51 -15.00 -12.23
C ILE A 40 -2.15 -16.36 -12.58
N HIS A 41 -1.79 -17.41 -11.85
CA HIS A 41 -2.37 -18.75 -12.07
C HIS A 41 -3.85 -18.79 -11.69
N LEU A 42 -4.25 -18.08 -10.63
CA LEU A 42 -5.64 -17.93 -10.23
C LEU A 42 -6.44 -17.18 -11.32
N VAL A 43 -5.88 -16.12 -11.87
CA VAL A 43 -6.48 -15.37 -12.99
C VAL A 43 -6.63 -16.25 -14.22
N ASP A 44 -5.59 -16.99 -14.61
CA ASP A 44 -5.60 -17.91 -15.75
C ASP A 44 -6.60 -19.05 -15.55
N ALA A 45 -6.78 -19.53 -14.32
CA ALA A 45 -7.80 -20.50 -13.95
C ALA A 45 -9.24 -19.95 -13.94
N GLY A 46 -9.44 -18.66 -14.24
CA GLY A 46 -10.77 -18.07 -14.36
C GLY A 46 -11.26 -17.30 -13.13
N VAL A 47 -10.46 -17.12 -12.09
CA VAL A 47 -10.84 -16.29 -10.94
C VAL A 47 -10.89 -14.83 -11.37
N ARG A 48 -12.01 -14.15 -11.08
CA ARG A 48 -12.26 -12.76 -11.49
C ARG A 48 -12.56 -11.81 -10.32
N SER A 49 -12.70 -12.35 -9.13
CA SER A 49 -12.97 -11.55 -7.92
C SER A 49 -12.13 -12.07 -6.77
N PHE A 50 -11.48 -11.17 -6.06
CA PHE A 50 -10.58 -11.46 -4.96
C PHE A 50 -11.04 -10.73 -3.71
N LYS A 51 -11.19 -11.48 -2.61
CA LYS A 51 -11.58 -10.93 -1.32
C LYS A 51 -10.37 -10.87 -0.40
N ILE A 52 -10.04 -9.64 0.04
CA ILE A 52 -9.01 -9.42 1.05
C ILE A 52 -9.69 -9.38 2.42
N GLU A 53 -9.16 -10.15 3.37
CA GLU A 53 -9.66 -10.17 4.73
C GLU A 53 -8.58 -9.71 5.72
N GLY A 54 -9.02 -9.03 6.78
CA GLY A 54 -8.12 -8.52 7.80
C GLY A 54 -8.88 -8.11 9.06
N ARG A 55 -9.48 -9.10 9.77
CA ARG A 55 -10.20 -8.80 11.01
C ARG A 55 -9.27 -8.20 12.05
N TYR A 56 -9.70 -7.13 12.71
CA TYR A 56 -8.92 -6.36 13.69
C TYR A 56 -7.60 -5.80 13.15
N LYS A 57 -7.54 -5.51 11.85
CA LYS A 57 -6.41 -4.83 11.24
C LYS A 57 -6.64 -3.32 11.21
N ASP A 58 -5.55 -2.57 11.31
CA ASP A 58 -5.58 -1.12 11.23
C ASP A 58 -5.71 -0.61 9.78
N MET A 59 -5.88 0.69 9.62
CA MET A 59 -5.99 1.32 8.31
C MET A 59 -4.69 1.21 7.50
N GLY A 60 -3.53 1.17 8.15
CA GLY A 60 -2.23 0.97 7.51
C GLY A 60 -2.17 -0.38 6.79
N TYR A 61 -2.63 -1.43 7.45
CA TYR A 61 -2.77 -2.76 6.84
C TYR A 61 -3.70 -2.73 5.61
N VAL A 62 -4.90 -2.13 5.75
CA VAL A 62 -5.87 -2.07 4.66
C VAL A 62 -5.28 -1.36 3.45
N LYS A 63 -4.67 -0.18 3.64
CA LYS A 63 -4.04 0.59 2.58
C LYS A 63 -2.93 -0.21 1.90
N ASN A 64 -2.04 -0.82 2.69
CA ASN A 64 -0.88 -1.55 2.21
C ASN A 64 -1.27 -2.78 1.37
N ILE A 65 -2.09 -3.66 1.93
CA ILE A 65 -2.46 -4.92 1.26
C ILE A 65 -3.33 -4.66 0.03
N THR A 66 -4.25 -3.69 0.11
CA THR A 66 -5.07 -3.32 -1.05
C THR A 66 -4.22 -2.73 -2.18
N ALA A 67 -3.26 -1.86 -1.86
CA ALA A 67 -2.34 -1.30 -2.84
C ALA A 67 -1.45 -2.38 -3.46
N HIS A 68 -0.92 -3.30 -2.65
CA HIS A 68 -0.10 -4.41 -3.12
C HIS A 68 -0.86 -5.25 -4.17
N TYR A 69 -2.00 -5.81 -3.82
CA TYR A 69 -2.77 -6.63 -4.75
C TYR A 69 -3.31 -5.84 -5.95
N ARG A 70 -3.57 -4.54 -5.80
CA ARG A 70 -3.94 -3.70 -6.95
C ARG A 70 -2.79 -3.57 -7.93
N GLN A 71 -1.57 -3.36 -7.48
CA GLN A 71 -0.40 -3.28 -8.34
C GLN A 71 -0.09 -4.63 -9.02
N GLU A 72 -0.18 -5.73 -8.29
CA GLU A 72 0.00 -7.08 -8.87
C GLU A 72 -1.04 -7.39 -9.96
N LEU A 73 -2.31 -7.06 -9.71
CA LEU A 73 -3.36 -7.24 -10.73
C LEU A 73 -3.16 -6.31 -11.94
N ASP A 74 -2.67 -5.09 -11.74
CA ASP A 74 -2.40 -4.18 -12.84
C ASP A 74 -1.23 -4.67 -13.70
N ALA A 75 -0.20 -5.26 -13.09
CA ALA A 75 0.89 -5.91 -13.82
C ALA A 75 0.39 -7.12 -14.63
N ILE A 76 -0.52 -7.93 -14.08
CA ILE A 76 -1.14 -9.04 -14.80
C ILE A 76 -1.98 -8.54 -15.98
N LEU A 77 -2.79 -7.50 -15.79
CA LEU A 77 -3.59 -6.91 -16.87
C LEU A 77 -2.74 -6.37 -18.03
N THR A 78 -1.53 -5.90 -17.73
CA THR A 78 -0.58 -5.51 -18.79
C THR A 78 -0.11 -6.70 -19.62
N GLN A 79 -0.03 -7.90 -19.03
CA GLN A 79 0.36 -9.13 -19.69
C GLN A 79 -0.82 -9.89 -20.32
N ARG A 80 -2.05 -9.52 -19.99
CA ARG A 80 -3.30 -10.17 -20.43
C ARG A 80 -4.24 -9.14 -21.05
N PRO A 81 -3.99 -8.69 -22.31
CA PRO A 81 -4.77 -7.64 -22.96
C PRO A 81 -6.24 -8.03 -23.20
N GLU A 82 -6.56 -9.32 -23.16
CA GLU A 82 -7.94 -9.84 -23.23
C GLU A 82 -8.74 -9.61 -21.94
N LEU A 83 -8.09 -9.20 -20.85
CA LEU A 83 -8.72 -8.91 -19.58
C LEU A 83 -8.77 -7.38 -19.34
N ALA A 84 -9.80 -6.95 -18.64
CA ALA A 84 -9.97 -5.56 -18.28
C ALA A 84 -10.39 -5.43 -16.80
N ARG A 85 -10.25 -4.23 -16.26
CA ARG A 85 -10.80 -3.91 -14.93
C ARG A 85 -12.32 -3.91 -14.99
N SER A 86 -12.96 -4.38 -13.95
CA SER A 86 -14.42 -4.33 -13.80
C SER A 86 -14.95 -2.94 -13.43
N SER A 87 -14.07 -2.02 -13.07
CA SER A 87 -14.44 -0.66 -12.67
C SER A 87 -13.53 0.36 -13.34
N SER A 88 -14.11 1.50 -13.73
CA SER A 88 -13.39 2.64 -14.32
C SER A 88 -12.39 3.27 -13.35
N GLY A 89 -11.44 4.02 -13.87
CA GLY A 89 -10.42 4.74 -13.13
C GLY A 89 -9.17 3.94 -12.83
N ARG A 90 -8.11 4.71 -12.57
CA ARG A 90 -6.81 4.20 -12.13
C ARG A 90 -6.45 4.77 -10.77
N THR A 91 -5.83 3.95 -9.95
CA THR A 91 -5.33 4.38 -8.64
C THR A 91 -3.83 4.61 -8.73
N GLU A 92 -3.40 5.81 -8.40
CA GLU A 92 -2.01 6.15 -8.16
C GLU A 92 -1.72 6.02 -6.66
N HIS A 93 -0.63 5.34 -6.31
CA HIS A 93 -0.21 5.16 -4.93
C HIS A 93 1.01 6.03 -4.66
N PHE A 94 1.00 6.76 -3.54
CA PHE A 94 2.08 7.66 -3.11
C PHE A 94 3.02 7.01 -2.09
N PHE A 95 3.01 5.70 -2.03
CA PHE A 95 3.92 4.87 -1.24
C PHE A 95 4.18 3.56 -1.96
N THR A 96 5.26 2.88 -1.59
CA THR A 96 5.54 1.54 -2.08
C THR A 96 4.93 0.52 -1.13
N PRO A 97 3.93 -0.28 -1.56
CA PRO A 97 3.37 -1.32 -0.73
C PRO A 97 4.38 -2.43 -0.46
N ASN A 98 4.33 -2.96 0.76
CA ASN A 98 5.16 -4.08 1.17
C ASN A 98 4.40 -4.91 2.22
N THR A 99 3.99 -6.12 1.85
CA THR A 99 3.18 -7.01 2.69
C THR A 99 3.86 -7.35 4.02
N GLU A 100 5.20 -7.34 4.04
CA GLU A 100 5.98 -7.68 5.21
C GLU A 100 6.07 -6.54 6.26
N LYS A 101 5.72 -5.30 5.89
CA LYS A 101 5.75 -4.14 6.80
C LYS A 101 4.50 -3.99 7.67
N THR A 102 3.47 -4.77 7.44
CA THR A 102 2.26 -4.81 8.26
C THR A 102 2.10 -6.16 8.94
N PHE A 103 1.21 -6.23 9.91
CA PHE A 103 1.04 -7.43 10.73
C PHE A 103 0.86 -8.70 9.89
N HIS A 104 1.75 -9.66 10.07
CA HIS A 104 1.63 -11.04 9.61
C HIS A 104 2.32 -12.01 10.60
N ARG A 105 2.03 -13.29 10.48
CA ARG A 105 2.60 -14.39 11.30
C ARG A 105 3.43 -15.35 10.46
N GLY A 106 4.14 -14.81 9.49
CA GLY A 106 4.67 -15.54 8.37
C GLY A 106 3.61 -15.71 7.29
N SER A 107 4.05 -16.03 6.07
CA SER A 107 3.20 -16.16 4.89
C SER A 107 3.08 -17.62 4.46
N THR A 108 1.92 -17.98 3.93
CA THR A 108 1.67 -19.27 3.29
C THR A 108 0.74 -19.07 2.09
N ASP A 109 0.92 -19.83 1.03
CA ASP A 109 -0.04 -19.93 -0.07
C ASP A 109 -1.08 -21.03 0.19
N TYR A 110 -1.09 -21.56 1.38
CA TYR A 110 -1.96 -22.63 1.83
C TYR A 110 -1.78 -23.90 0.96
N PHE A 111 -2.84 -24.39 0.31
CA PHE A 111 -2.82 -25.62 -0.49
C PHE A 111 -3.04 -25.35 -1.98
N VAL A 112 -2.71 -24.18 -2.49
CA VAL A 112 -2.98 -23.82 -3.90
C VAL A 112 -2.19 -24.70 -4.86
N THR A 113 -0.93 -25.00 -4.55
CA THR A 113 -0.09 -25.85 -5.40
C THR A 113 -0.06 -27.28 -4.90
N ASP A 114 0.23 -27.48 -3.61
CA ASP A 114 0.39 -28.80 -3.00
C ASP A 114 -0.04 -28.77 -1.53
N ARG A 115 -0.27 -29.96 -0.96
CA ARG A 115 -0.49 -30.11 0.48
C ARG A 115 0.81 -29.82 1.24
N LYS A 116 0.83 -28.78 2.03
CA LYS A 116 1.96 -28.34 2.84
C LYS A 116 1.74 -28.63 4.32
N ILE A 117 2.78 -29.02 5.01
CA ILE A 117 2.76 -29.23 6.47
C ILE A 117 3.10 -27.96 7.23
N ASP A 118 3.80 -27.00 6.58
CA ASP A 118 4.29 -25.76 7.19
C ASP A 118 3.32 -24.59 7.00
N ILE A 119 2.06 -24.77 7.37
CA ILE A 119 1.02 -23.73 7.33
C ILE A 119 0.77 -23.07 8.69
N GLY A 120 1.35 -23.61 9.75
CA GLY A 120 1.11 -23.15 11.11
C GLY A 120 2.11 -22.08 11.58
N ALA A 121 1.65 -21.19 12.45
CA ALA A 121 2.44 -20.22 13.19
C ALA A 121 2.47 -20.61 14.67
N PHE A 122 3.17 -21.68 15.00
CA PHE A 122 3.08 -22.36 16.29
C PHE A 122 3.86 -21.70 17.42
N GLU A 123 4.89 -20.90 17.09
CA GLU A 123 5.77 -20.32 18.10
C GLU A 123 5.21 -19.04 18.71
N SER A 124 4.56 -18.20 17.91
CA SER A 124 3.99 -16.95 18.40
C SER A 124 2.83 -16.47 17.53
N PRO A 125 1.73 -15.99 18.13
CA PRO A 125 0.65 -15.32 17.41
C PRO A 125 0.97 -13.82 17.17
N LYS A 126 2.12 -13.33 17.67
CA LYS A 126 2.53 -11.92 17.59
C LYS A 126 3.24 -11.65 16.25
N PHE A 127 3.20 -10.41 15.84
CA PHE A 127 3.98 -9.92 14.71
C PHE A 127 5.41 -9.63 15.16
N VAL A 128 6.34 -10.42 14.71
CA VAL A 128 7.77 -10.23 14.96
C VAL A 128 8.37 -9.18 14.03
N GLY A 129 7.80 -9.05 12.82
CA GLY A 129 8.33 -8.15 11.79
C GLY A 129 9.46 -8.76 10.98
N LEU A 130 10.12 -7.90 10.21
CA LEU A 130 11.23 -8.29 9.36
C LEU A 130 12.56 -8.31 10.13
N PRO A 131 13.41 -9.30 9.94
CA PRO A 131 14.80 -9.22 10.37
C PRO A 131 15.48 -8.08 9.60
N VAL A 132 16.04 -7.12 10.32
CA VAL A 132 16.72 -5.95 9.75
C VAL A 132 18.20 -5.91 10.06
N GLY A 133 18.68 -6.80 10.91
CA GLY A 133 20.07 -6.86 11.28
C GLY A 133 20.31 -7.65 12.56
N GLU A 134 21.34 -7.27 13.29
CA GLU A 134 21.78 -7.94 14.50
C GLU A 134 22.24 -6.95 15.59
N VAL A 135 22.20 -7.42 16.83
CA VAL A 135 22.70 -6.67 17.98
C VAL A 135 24.18 -6.96 18.15
N LEU A 136 25.03 -5.94 18.03
CA LEU A 136 26.49 -6.07 18.25
C LEU A 136 26.85 -5.96 19.73
N LYS A 137 26.21 -5.03 20.45
CA LYS A 137 26.52 -4.75 21.85
C LYS A 137 25.29 -4.24 22.60
N VAL A 138 25.19 -4.62 23.87
CA VAL A 138 24.19 -4.09 24.80
C VAL A 138 24.88 -3.24 25.86
N GLY A 139 24.54 -1.97 25.91
CA GLY A 139 24.96 -1.02 26.94
C GLY A 139 23.98 -0.96 28.11
N LYS A 140 24.21 -0.05 29.04
CA LYS A 140 23.33 0.15 30.20
C LYS A 140 21.98 0.73 29.78
N HIS A 141 21.97 1.63 28.78
CA HIS A 141 20.79 2.38 28.34
C HIS A 141 20.63 2.39 26.82
N ASP A 142 21.48 1.68 26.08
CA ASP A 142 21.51 1.68 24.62
C ASP A 142 21.91 0.30 24.07
N LEU A 143 21.75 0.18 22.76
CA LEU A 143 22.18 -0.96 21.96
C LEU A 143 23.04 -0.45 20.81
N THR A 144 24.13 -1.17 20.49
CA THR A 144 24.78 -1.00 19.18
C THR A 144 24.30 -2.11 18.27
N VAL A 145 23.80 -1.76 17.11
CA VAL A 145 23.22 -2.70 16.14
C VAL A 145 23.83 -2.50 14.76
N GLN A 146 23.90 -3.55 13.98
CA GLN A 146 24.24 -3.50 12.55
C GLN A 146 23.02 -3.91 11.75
N THR A 147 22.68 -3.16 10.70
CA THR A 147 21.44 -3.38 9.94
C THR A 147 21.66 -3.24 8.45
N SER A 148 20.88 -4.00 7.67
CA SER A 148 20.83 -3.90 6.20
C SER A 148 19.82 -2.84 5.71
N GLU A 149 19.05 -2.26 6.62
CA GLU A 149 18.09 -1.18 6.34
C GLU A 149 18.34 0.01 7.27
N LYS A 150 18.00 1.21 6.80
CA LYS A 150 18.06 2.41 7.62
C LYS A 150 17.03 2.34 8.74
N LEU A 151 17.48 2.64 9.97
CA LEU A 151 16.63 2.82 11.13
C LEU A 151 16.29 4.29 11.36
N ASN A 152 15.15 4.54 11.97
CA ASN A 152 14.65 5.87 12.28
C ASN A 152 14.17 5.97 13.74
N ASN A 153 14.18 7.18 14.26
CA ASN A 153 13.52 7.46 15.54
C ASN A 153 12.04 7.05 15.47
N GLY A 154 11.56 6.38 16.48
CA GLY A 154 10.20 5.89 16.53
C GLY A 154 9.97 4.51 15.94
N ASP A 155 10.99 3.87 15.35
CA ASP A 155 10.88 2.48 14.87
C ASP A 155 10.55 1.54 16.04
N GLY A 156 9.69 0.56 15.79
CA GLY A 156 9.43 -0.55 16.69
C GLY A 156 10.38 -1.68 16.38
N LEU A 157 11.22 -2.01 17.35
CA LEU A 157 12.24 -3.05 17.25
C LEU A 157 11.95 -4.16 18.25
N ASN A 158 12.39 -5.36 17.94
CA ASN A 158 12.32 -6.47 18.88
C ASN A 158 13.41 -7.51 18.63
N VAL A 159 13.59 -8.34 19.62
CA VAL A 159 14.47 -9.50 19.61
C VAL A 159 13.74 -10.69 20.22
N LEU A 160 14.10 -11.88 19.83
CA LEU A 160 13.54 -13.11 20.39
C LEU A 160 14.47 -13.64 21.51
N ILE A 161 13.99 -13.64 22.75
CA ILE A 161 14.72 -14.15 23.92
C ILE A 161 13.94 -15.33 24.48
N LYS A 162 14.51 -16.52 24.52
CA LYS A 162 13.88 -17.74 25.08
C LYS A 162 12.44 -17.97 24.54
N ARG A 163 12.23 -17.73 23.23
CA ARG A 163 10.93 -17.81 22.53
C ARG A 163 9.92 -16.68 22.86
N GLU A 164 10.30 -15.70 23.61
CA GLU A 164 9.49 -14.51 23.87
C GLU A 164 9.97 -13.35 23.02
N VAL A 165 9.02 -12.62 22.44
CA VAL A 165 9.29 -11.41 21.67
C VAL A 165 9.41 -10.24 22.65
N VAL A 166 10.61 -9.73 22.80
CA VAL A 166 10.92 -8.56 23.62
C VAL A 166 11.00 -7.34 22.71
N GLY A 167 9.95 -6.52 22.75
CA GLY A 167 9.81 -5.34 21.91
C GLY A 167 10.19 -4.05 22.64
N PHE A 168 10.71 -3.07 21.88
CA PHE A 168 10.98 -1.72 22.37
C PHE A 168 10.83 -0.70 21.25
N ARG A 169 10.60 0.55 21.63
CA ARG A 169 10.61 1.69 20.70
C ARG A 169 11.99 2.31 20.68
N ALA A 170 12.52 2.56 19.50
CA ALA A 170 13.73 3.33 19.31
C ALA A 170 13.42 4.83 19.53
N ASN A 171 13.77 5.37 20.68
CA ASN A 171 13.60 6.80 20.97
C ASN A 171 14.61 7.63 20.18
N THR A 172 15.88 7.21 20.23
CA THR A 172 16.96 7.86 19.48
C THR A 172 17.70 6.82 18.67
N VAL A 173 17.94 7.11 17.41
CA VAL A 173 18.75 6.32 16.48
C VAL A 173 19.85 7.22 15.95
N GLU A 174 21.10 6.92 16.31
CA GLU A 174 22.29 7.64 15.90
C GLU A 174 23.14 6.76 15.00
N GLN A 175 23.40 7.20 13.77
CA GLN A 175 24.27 6.47 12.86
C GLN A 175 25.73 6.62 13.30
N LEU A 176 26.39 5.50 13.57
CA LEU A 176 27.80 5.45 13.96
C LEU A 176 28.71 5.24 12.75
N ALA A 177 28.31 4.35 11.83
CA ALA A 177 29.09 3.99 10.66
C ALA A 177 28.20 3.52 9.51
N GLN A 178 28.76 3.55 8.32
CA GLN A 178 28.27 2.85 7.13
C GLN A 178 29.41 1.98 6.65
N VAL A 179 29.15 0.71 6.44
CA VAL A 179 30.13 -0.30 6.06
C VAL A 179 29.64 -0.99 4.80
N GLU A 180 30.52 -1.14 3.82
CA GLU A 180 30.25 -1.97 2.65
C GLU A 180 30.76 -3.40 2.94
N GLU A 181 29.86 -4.37 2.93
CA GLU A 181 30.15 -5.76 3.22
C GLU A 181 29.55 -6.65 2.14
N GLU A 182 30.38 -7.47 1.50
CA GLU A 182 29.97 -8.40 0.42
C GLU A 182 29.09 -7.76 -0.68
N GLY A 183 29.36 -6.47 -1.01
CA GLY A 183 28.61 -5.73 -2.04
C GLY A 183 27.26 -5.20 -1.56
N SER A 184 26.97 -5.25 -0.27
CA SER A 184 25.80 -4.64 0.35
C SER A 184 26.19 -3.57 1.36
N THR A 185 25.41 -2.49 1.41
CA THR A 185 25.60 -1.44 2.41
C THR A 185 24.97 -1.85 3.74
N GLN A 186 25.79 -1.84 4.81
CA GLN A 186 25.36 -2.04 6.17
C GLN A 186 25.51 -0.75 6.97
N TRP A 187 24.59 -0.52 7.91
CA TRP A 187 24.64 0.63 8.79
C TRP A 187 24.80 0.18 10.24
N GLN A 188 25.69 0.84 10.96
CA GLN A 188 25.79 0.66 12.40
C GLN A 188 25.15 1.84 13.10
N TYR A 189 24.28 1.52 14.06
CA TYR A 189 23.54 2.49 14.85
C TYR A 189 23.74 2.29 16.33
N ARG A 190 23.74 3.41 17.05
CA ARG A 190 23.43 3.44 18.46
C ARG A 190 21.94 3.68 18.61
N VAL A 191 21.25 2.75 19.25
CA VAL A 191 19.80 2.82 19.49
C VAL A 191 19.54 2.99 20.97
N VAL A 192 18.85 4.06 21.35
CA VAL A 192 18.40 4.30 22.73
C VAL A 192 16.90 4.00 22.79
N PRO A 193 16.46 2.95 23.48
CA PRO A 193 15.03 2.68 23.70
C PRO A 193 14.35 3.75 24.55
N ASN A 194 13.03 3.91 24.42
CA ASN A 194 12.24 4.71 25.37
C ASN A 194 12.40 4.19 26.79
N GLU A 195 12.28 2.88 26.94
CA GLU A 195 12.57 2.13 28.15
C GLU A 195 13.44 0.95 27.76
N MET A 196 14.47 0.70 28.56
CA MET A 196 15.38 -0.44 28.34
C MET A 196 14.80 -1.68 29.02
N PRO A 197 14.20 -2.63 28.28
CA PRO A 197 13.69 -3.86 28.88
C PRO A 197 14.79 -4.62 29.62
N ALA A 198 14.51 -5.12 30.79
CA ALA A 198 15.50 -5.84 31.62
C ALA A 198 16.03 -7.09 30.90
N GLU A 199 15.18 -7.72 30.11
CA GLU A 199 15.46 -8.91 29.32
C GLU A 199 16.56 -8.67 28.27
N LEU A 200 16.69 -7.45 27.73
CA LEU A 200 17.72 -7.11 26.74
C LEU A 200 19.14 -7.26 27.30
N ARG A 201 19.32 -7.20 28.63
CA ARG A 201 20.60 -7.45 29.28
C ARG A 201 21.10 -8.91 29.13
N GLN A 202 20.21 -9.82 28.75
CA GLN A 202 20.52 -11.23 28.53
C GLN A 202 20.86 -11.52 27.07
N LEU A 203 20.81 -10.51 26.17
CA LEU A 203 21.15 -10.68 24.78
C LEU A 203 22.61 -11.07 24.59
N ARG A 204 22.80 -11.97 23.66
CA ARG A 204 24.14 -12.30 23.16
C ARG A 204 24.45 -11.43 21.93
N PRO A 205 25.72 -11.10 21.68
CA PRO A 205 26.12 -10.52 20.41
C PRO A 205 25.62 -11.37 19.22
N HIS A 206 25.36 -10.73 18.10
CA HIS A 206 24.86 -11.32 16.85
C HIS A 206 23.44 -11.92 16.95
N GLN A 207 22.66 -11.51 17.94
CA GLN A 207 21.26 -11.88 18.00
C GLN A 207 20.44 -11.06 17.00
N VAL A 208 19.56 -11.74 16.25
CA VAL A 208 18.73 -11.11 15.20
C VAL A 208 17.87 -10.00 15.79
N LEU A 209 17.98 -8.83 15.18
CA LEU A 209 17.13 -7.67 15.42
C LEU A 209 16.03 -7.63 14.36
N ASN A 210 14.79 -7.56 14.81
CA ASN A 210 13.63 -7.42 13.91
C ASN A 210 13.01 -6.03 14.05
N ARG A 211 12.40 -5.53 12.97
CA ARG A 211 11.59 -4.32 12.95
C ARG A 211 10.14 -4.68 12.67
N ASN A 212 9.28 -4.50 13.65
CA ASN A 212 7.83 -4.72 13.52
C ASN A 212 7.05 -3.42 13.27
N LEU A 213 7.71 -2.27 13.28
CA LEU A 213 7.13 -1.00 12.91
C LEU A 213 8.18 -0.09 12.27
N ASP A 214 8.01 0.18 11.00
CA ASP A 214 8.74 1.22 10.26
C ASP A 214 7.99 2.54 10.43
N HIS A 215 8.51 3.40 11.31
CA HIS A 215 7.83 4.64 11.68
C HIS A 215 7.62 5.58 10.49
N ASN A 216 8.65 5.80 9.68
CA ASN A 216 8.57 6.72 8.54
C ASN A 216 7.59 6.22 7.48
N TRP A 217 7.59 4.93 7.20
CA TRP A 217 6.65 4.31 6.27
C TRP A 217 5.21 4.39 6.79
N GLN A 218 5.01 4.16 8.10
CA GLN A 218 3.71 4.33 8.73
C GLN A 218 3.21 5.79 8.65
N GLN A 219 4.09 6.77 8.89
CA GLN A 219 3.75 8.18 8.74
C GLN A 219 3.36 8.55 7.30
N ALA A 220 3.99 7.94 6.30
CA ALA A 220 3.59 8.12 4.91
C ALA A 220 2.16 7.60 4.63
N LEU A 221 1.76 6.50 5.26
CA LEU A 221 0.41 5.96 5.15
C LEU A 221 -0.67 6.81 5.86
N LEU A 222 -0.31 7.59 6.88
CA LEU A 222 -1.25 8.49 7.56
C LEU A 222 -1.67 9.66 6.68
N LYS A 223 -0.84 10.03 5.71
CA LYS A 223 -1.16 11.06 4.71
C LYS A 223 -2.07 10.50 3.62
N THR A 224 -2.37 11.32 2.60
CA THR A 224 -3.00 10.84 1.37
C THR A 224 -2.07 9.83 0.71
N SER A 225 -2.44 8.56 0.79
CA SER A 225 -1.60 7.44 0.35
C SER A 225 -1.94 6.94 -1.04
N ALA A 226 -3.13 7.27 -1.54
CA ALA A 226 -3.57 6.91 -2.89
C ALA A 226 -4.61 7.90 -3.39
N GLU A 227 -4.67 8.06 -4.71
CA GLU A 227 -5.68 8.83 -5.39
C GLU A 227 -6.21 8.02 -6.58
N ARG A 228 -7.54 7.86 -6.63
CA ARG A 228 -8.19 7.23 -7.77
C ARG A 228 -8.78 8.31 -8.67
N ARG A 229 -8.44 8.25 -9.96
CA ARG A 229 -8.95 9.15 -10.97
C ARG A 229 -9.54 8.40 -12.16
N VAL A 230 -10.62 8.96 -12.71
CA VAL A 230 -11.34 8.43 -13.88
C VAL A 230 -11.06 9.34 -15.07
N ALA A 231 -10.65 8.74 -16.18
CA ALA A 231 -10.39 9.49 -17.40
C ALA A 231 -11.70 9.99 -18.01
N VAL A 232 -11.69 11.24 -18.47
CA VAL A 232 -12.78 11.81 -19.26
C VAL A 232 -12.23 12.50 -20.51
N SER A 233 -12.95 12.39 -21.61
CA SER A 233 -12.70 13.15 -22.83
C SER A 233 -13.74 14.24 -23.02
N TRP A 234 -13.30 15.43 -23.43
CA TRP A 234 -14.15 16.55 -23.74
C TRP A 234 -14.31 16.73 -25.24
N GLN A 235 -15.53 16.98 -25.66
CA GLN A 235 -15.86 17.52 -26.97
C GLN A 235 -16.53 18.88 -26.78
N ALA A 236 -15.91 19.93 -27.29
CA ALA A 236 -16.42 21.28 -27.26
C ALA A 236 -16.79 21.71 -28.68
N GLU A 237 -18.05 21.96 -28.94
CA GLU A 237 -18.57 22.52 -30.19
C GLU A 237 -18.90 24.00 -29.97
N LEU A 238 -18.05 24.88 -30.52
CA LEU A 238 -18.21 26.32 -30.35
C LEU A 238 -18.70 26.95 -31.66
N ARG A 239 -19.85 27.59 -31.58
CA ARG A 239 -20.50 28.36 -32.64
C ARG A 239 -20.85 29.75 -32.07
N GLU A 240 -21.17 30.68 -32.94
CA GLU A 240 -21.56 32.03 -32.54
C GLU A 240 -22.76 32.05 -31.58
N ALA A 241 -23.74 31.21 -31.84
CA ALA A 241 -24.98 31.13 -31.08
C ALA A 241 -24.92 30.26 -29.80
N GLU A 242 -23.98 29.31 -29.74
CA GLU A 242 -23.95 28.30 -28.68
C GLU A 242 -22.54 27.70 -28.49
N LEU A 243 -22.18 27.45 -27.24
CA LEU A 243 -21.12 26.51 -26.88
C LEU A 243 -21.78 25.26 -26.31
N ARG A 244 -21.55 24.11 -26.93
CA ARG A 244 -21.96 22.80 -26.44
C ARG A 244 -20.75 22.03 -25.96
N LEU A 245 -20.80 21.57 -24.72
CA LEU A 245 -19.77 20.73 -24.12
C LEU A 245 -20.35 19.33 -23.87
N THR A 246 -19.69 18.34 -24.40
CA THR A 246 -19.96 16.92 -24.10
C THR A 246 -18.75 16.33 -23.41
N VAL A 247 -18.96 15.72 -22.25
CA VAL A 247 -17.95 14.94 -21.53
C VAL A 247 -18.31 13.47 -21.60
N THR A 248 -17.34 12.64 -21.89
CA THR A 248 -17.48 11.18 -21.93
C THR A 248 -16.46 10.57 -21.02
N SER A 249 -16.88 9.76 -20.04
CA SER A 249 -15.98 9.01 -19.19
C SER A 249 -15.52 7.70 -19.84
N GLU A 250 -14.45 7.10 -19.33
CA GLU A 250 -13.85 5.87 -19.90
C GLU A 250 -14.79 4.66 -19.87
N ASP A 251 -15.86 4.69 -19.09
CA ASP A 251 -16.91 3.67 -19.07
C ASP A 251 -18.06 3.93 -20.08
N GLY A 252 -17.94 5.01 -20.87
CA GLY A 252 -18.91 5.39 -21.89
C GLY A 252 -20.06 6.25 -21.38
N SER A 253 -20.10 6.58 -20.08
CA SER A 253 -21.12 7.52 -19.53
C SER A 253 -20.86 8.92 -20.08
N THR A 254 -21.93 9.60 -20.54
CA THR A 254 -21.85 10.92 -21.17
C THR A 254 -22.73 11.93 -20.45
N ALA A 255 -22.28 13.18 -20.43
CA ALA A 255 -23.10 14.33 -20.03
C ALA A 255 -22.86 15.47 -21.03
N THR A 256 -23.92 16.21 -21.35
CA THR A 256 -23.87 17.35 -22.27
C THR A 256 -24.48 18.57 -21.61
N VAL A 257 -23.83 19.71 -21.78
CA VAL A 257 -24.32 21.02 -21.34
C VAL A 257 -24.07 22.05 -22.40
N SER A 258 -24.97 23.02 -22.51
CA SER A 258 -24.90 24.10 -23.50
C SER A 258 -24.92 25.46 -22.81
N LEU A 259 -24.18 26.39 -23.41
CA LEU A 259 -24.15 27.80 -23.03
C LEU A 259 -24.64 28.62 -24.26
N PRO A 260 -25.73 29.37 -24.14
CA PRO A 260 -26.20 30.24 -25.24
C PRO A 260 -25.22 31.43 -25.42
N GLY A 261 -25.01 31.81 -26.70
CA GLY A 261 -24.30 33.00 -27.12
C GLY A 261 -25.12 34.28 -26.98
N PRO A 262 -24.75 35.34 -27.72
CA PRO A 262 -23.79 35.34 -28.79
C PRO A 262 -22.33 35.42 -28.31
N PHE A 263 -21.42 34.72 -28.97
CA PHE A 263 -19.97 34.79 -28.74
C PHE A 263 -19.32 35.67 -29.81
N GLY A 264 -18.57 36.68 -29.38
CA GLY A 264 -17.85 37.55 -30.29
C GLY A 264 -16.52 36.94 -30.79
N PRO A 265 -15.91 37.55 -31.83
CA PRO A 265 -14.63 37.11 -32.31
C PRO A 265 -13.52 37.21 -31.26
N ALA A 266 -12.64 36.22 -31.22
CA ALA A 266 -11.43 36.27 -30.41
C ALA A 266 -10.37 37.14 -31.06
N LYS A 267 -9.61 37.89 -30.28
CA LYS A 267 -8.47 38.68 -30.79
C LYS A 267 -7.32 37.78 -31.26
N ASP A 268 -7.13 36.65 -30.64
CA ASP A 268 -6.15 35.63 -30.96
C ASP A 268 -6.80 34.26 -30.91
N ALA A 269 -6.81 33.58 -32.09
CA ALA A 269 -7.47 32.28 -32.25
C ALA A 269 -6.77 31.16 -31.48
N GLU A 270 -5.45 31.15 -31.50
CA GLU A 270 -4.67 30.11 -30.83
C GLU A 270 -4.76 30.24 -29.29
N GLN A 271 -4.67 31.47 -28.81
CA GLN A 271 -4.81 31.74 -27.38
C GLN A 271 -6.21 31.40 -26.87
N ALA A 272 -7.27 31.74 -27.61
CA ALA A 272 -8.65 31.41 -27.24
C ALA A 272 -8.88 29.88 -27.18
N ARG A 273 -8.34 29.14 -28.15
CA ARG A 273 -8.44 27.69 -28.19
C ARG A 273 -7.64 27.04 -27.04
N ALA A 274 -6.42 27.49 -26.83
CA ALA A 274 -5.56 27.02 -25.71
C ALA A 274 -6.21 27.28 -24.35
N GLN A 275 -6.81 28.44 -24.14
CA GLN A 275 -7.54 28.81 -22.91
C GLN A 275 -8.75 27.91 -22.68
N LEU A 276 -9.52 27.59 -23.72
CA LEU A 276 -10.66 26.69 -23.63
C LEU A 276 -10.18 25.27 -23.22
N ALA A 277 -9.15 24.73 -23.90
CA ALA A 277 -8.57 23.44 -23.57
C ALA A 277 -8.02 23.39 -22.13
N ASP A 278 -7.24 24.38 -21.73
CA ASP A 278 -6.67 24.48 -20.36
C ASP A 278 -7.77 24.54 -19.30
N THR A 279 -8.82 25.32 -19.57
CA THR A 279 -9.94 25.42 -18.61
C THR A 279 -10.69 24.10 -18.49
N LEU A 280 -10.97 23.39 -19.56
CA LEU A 280 -11.64 22.09 -19.54
C LEU A 280 -10.76 20.99 -18.92
N SER A 281 -9.46 21.10 -19.06
CA SER A 281 -8.51 20.13 -18.47
C SER A 281 -8.38 20.24 -16.95
N LYS A 282 -8.69 21.38 -16.35
CA LYS A 282 -8.55 21.66 -14.91
C LYS A 282 -9.77 21.21 -14.12
N LEU A 283 -9.93 19.93 -13.83
CA LEU A 283 -11.09 19.36 -13.16
C LEU A 283 -11.08 19.49 -11.62
N GLY A 284 -10.08 20.20 -11.07
CA GLY A 284 -10.04 20.58 -9.65
C GLY A 284 -9.94 19.39 -8.69
N THR A 285 -10.77 19.42 -7.64
CA THR A 285 -10.80 18.40 -6.58
C THR A 285 -11.72 17.21 -6.91
N THR A 286 -12.22 17.12 -8.14
CA THR A 286 -13.02 15.97 -8.58
C THR A 286 -12.11 14.74 -8.75
N PHE A 287 -12.68 13.55 -8.78
CA PHE A 287 -11.95 12.32 -9.08
C PHE A 287 -11.77 12.09 -10.59
N TYR A 288 -12.12 13.06 -11.43
CA TYR A 288 -11.90 13.01 -12.87
C TYR A 288 -10.60 13.69 -13.30
N TYR A 289 -10.02 13.24 -14.41
CA TYR A 289 -8.97 13.96 -15.13
C TYR A 289 -9.25 13.96 -16.64
N ALA A 290 -8.93 15.05 -17.31
CA ALA A 290 -9.09 15.14 -18.76
C ALA A 290 -7.98 14.35 -19.45
N SER A 291 -8.36 13.29 -20.18
CA SER A 291 -7.45 12.50 -21.01
C SER A 291 -7.31 13.08 -22.43
N ASP A 292 -8.37 13.77 -22.90
CA ASP A 292 -8.39 14.41 -24.22
C ASP A 292 -9.39 15.59 -24.20
N VAL A 293 -9.09 16.63 -25.00
CA VAL A 293 -9.98 17.78 -25.21
C VAL A 293 -10.04 18.09 -26.69
N LYS A 294 -11.13 17.74 -27.34
CA LYS A 294 -11.40 18.05 -28.73
C LYS A 294 -12.23 19.32 -28.85
N ILE A 295 -11.76 20.27 -29.64
CA ILE A 295 -12.43 21.54 -29.88
C ILE A 295 -12.77 21.66 -31.37
N ASP A 296 -14.05 21.67 -31.67
CA ASP A 296 -14.60 22.00 -32.96
C ASP A 296 -15.10 23.45 -32.96
N ALA A 297 -14.28 24.36 -33.45
CA ALA A 297 -14.55 25.78 -33.57
C ALA A 297 -14.10 26.25 -34.94
N PRO A 298 -15.01 26.31 -35.96
CA PRO A 298 -14.68 26.78 -37.29
C PRO A 298 -14.25 28.24 -37.33
N GLN A 299 -14.69 29.02 -36.35
CA GLN A 299 -14.34 30.43 -36.18
C GLN A 299 -13.64 30.67 -34.86
N ALA A 300 -12.76 31.66 -34.83
CA ALA A 300 -12.11 32.09 -33.58
C ALA A 300 -13.09 32.91 -32.75
N LEU A 301 -13.73 32.29 -31.77
CA LEU A 301 -14.70 32.93 -30.90
C LEU A 301 -14.16 33.00 -29.45
N PHE A 302 -14.53 34.06 -28.75
CA PHE A 302 -14.13 34.28 -27.37
C PHE A 302 -15.23 33.83 -26.40
N VAL A 303 -14.88 32.95 -25.46
CA VAL A 303 -15.76 32.55 -24.37
C VAL A 303 -15.16 32.99 -23.04
N PRO A 304 -15.90 33.76 -22.20
CA PRO A 304 -15.41 34.21 -20.92
C PRO A 304 -15.04 33.05 -19.98
N ASN A 305 -13.90 33.12 -19.33
CA ASN A 305 -13.41 32.08 -18.42
C ASN A 305 -14.37 31.79 -17.25
N SER A 306 -15.10 32.81 -16.78
CA SER A 306 -16.11 32.64 -15.71
C SER A 306 -17.24 31.72 -16.15
N GLN A 307 -17.69 31.86 -17.38
CA GLN A 307 -18.75 31.03 -17.97
C GLN A 307 -18.27 29.59 -18.20
N LEU A 308 -17.04 29.42 -18.73
CA LEU A 308 -16.43 28.10 -18.88
C LEU A 308 -16.27 27.36 -17.55
N LYS A 309 -15.82 28.07 -16.50
CA LYS A 309 -15.69 27.50 -15.15
C LYS A 309 -17.04 27.13 -14.54
N ALA A 310 -18.11 27.85 -14.85
CA ALA A 310 -19.45 27.53 -14.38
C ALA A 310 -20.00 26.27 -15.08
N LEU A 311 -19.80 26.14 -16.40
CA LEU A 311 -20.24 25.00 -17.18
C LEU A 311 -19.54 23.69 -16.80
N ARG A 312 -18.27 23.78 -16.43
CA ARG A 312 -17.46 22.63 -16.06
C ARG A 312 -17.85 22.01 -14.71
N ARG A 313 -18.51 22.76 -13.83
CA ARG A 313 -18.96 22.32 -12.49
C ARG A 313 -20.24 21.48 -12.57
#